data_2d60cf3fedefb984bbe967f9e2079d4c
#
_entry.id   2d60cf3fedefb984bbe967f9e2079d4c
#
_cell.length_a   1.000
_cell.length_b   1.000
_cell.length_c   1.000
_cell.angle_alpha   90.00
_cell.angle_beta   90.00
_cell.angle_gamma   90.00
#
_symmetry.space_group_name_H-M   'P 1'
#
loop_
_entity.id
_entity.type
_entity.pdbx_description
1 polymer ?
#
loop_
_entity_poly.entity_id
_entity_poly.type
_entity_poly.pdbx_seq_one_letter_code
_entity_poly.pdbx_strand_id
1 'polypeptide(L)'
;DTTLTYEKVQDACRLLCRGADFLATNPDLACPTLFGFVPDCGSICAMLENACSRKPVFIGKPDPTMIHLAWAQTGYGPAETLMVGDRLYTDIACGVHAGVDTALVLTGEATAADAAVSDTPPTAIYENMAQLLAALRQADHEKGETA
;
A
#
# COMPACT_ATOMS: atom_id res chain seq x y z
N ASP A 1 15.62 4.43 -3.75
CA ASP A 1 16.48 4.77 -4.87
C ASP A 1 17.96 4.58 -4.48
N THR A 2 18.60 3.57 -5.01
CA THR A 2 20.03 3.29 -4.78
C THR A 2 20.97 4.25 -5.53
N THR A 3 20.43 5.16 -6.33
CA THR A 3 21.19 6.15 -7.11
C THR A 3 21.06 7.58 -6.57
N LEU A 4 20.55 7.75 -5.34
CA LEU A 4 20.40 9.06 -4.71
C LEU A 4 21.77 9.72 -4.53
N THR A 5 21.88 10.98 -4.98
CA THR A 5 23.07 11.81 -4.82
C THR A 5 22.68 13.17 -4.24
N TYR A 6 23.64 13.87 -3.64
CA TYR A 6 23.39 15.22 -3.12
C TYR A 6 22.90 16.17 -4.22
N GLU A 7 23.41 16.04 -5.43
CA GLU A 7 23.00 16.84 -6.58
C GLU A 7 21.50 16.65 -6.91
N LYS A 8 21.02 15.39 -6.92
CA LYS A 8 19.59 15.09 -7.13
C LYS A 8 18.72 15.69 -6.03
N VAL A 9 19.15 15.63 -4.78
CA VAL A 9 18.45 16.26 -3.65
C VAL A 9 18.40 17.79 -3.84
N GLN A 10 19.50 18.40 -4.23
CA GLN A 10 19.58 19.84 -4.49
C GLN A 10 18.64 20.26 -5.63
N ASP A 11 18.56 19.48 -6.71
CA ASP A 11 17.66 19.74 -7.82
C ASP A 11 16.19 19.59 -7.40
N ALA A 12 15.85 18.58 -6.61
CA ALA A 12 14.52 18.42 -6.04
C ALA A 12 14.13 19.63 -5.17
N CYS A 13 15.02 20.07 -4.28
CA CYS A 13 14.81 21.28 -3.47
C CYS A 13 14.55 22.52 -4.35
N ARG A 14 15.35 22.70 -5.41
CA ARG A 14 15.19 23.83 -6.34
C ARG A 14 13.81 23.81 -7.01
N LEU A 15 13.31 22.65 -7.43
CA LEU A 15 12.00 22.50 -8.06
C LEU A 15 10.87 22.75 -7.04
N LEU A 16 10.98 22.17 -5.84
CA LEU A 16 9.98 22.36 -4.77
C LEU A 16 9.87 23.84 -4.33
N CYS A 17 11.01 24.53 -4.20
CA CYS A 17 11.01 25.95 -3.88
C CYS A 17 10.41 26.83 -5.00
N ARG A 18 10.37 26.34 -6.23
CA ARG A 18 9.71 27.00 -7.38
C ARG A 18 8.22 26.65 -7.51
N GLY A 19 7.68 25.83 -6.60
CA GLY A 19 6.26 25.49 -6.56
C GLY A 19 5.87 24.19 -7.29
N ALA A 20 6.84 23.33 -7.63
CA ALA A 20 6.50 22.01 -8.17
C ALA A 20 5.67 21.20 -7.15
N ASP A 21 4.79 20.34 -7.65
CA ASP A 21 4.03 19.41 -6.83
C ASP A 21 4.99 18.38 -6.18
N PHE A 22 4.80 18.14 -4.89
CA PHE A 22 5.59 17.16 -4.14
C PHE A 22 4.75 15.92 -3.91
N LEU A 23 4.87 14.94 -4.82
CA LEU A 23 4.19 13.65 -4.72
C LEU A 23 5.14 12.57 -4.21
N ALA A 24 4.64 11.68 -3.37
CA ALA A 24 5.38 10.58 -2.78
C ALA A 24 4.58 9.27 -2.82
N THR A 25 5.27 8.16 -2.98
CA THR A 25 4.65 6.84 -3.18
C THR A 25 4.25 6.13 -1.89
N ASN A 26 4.96 6.41 -0.78
CA ASN A 26 4.63 5.86 0.54
C ASN A 26 5.23 6.73 1.66
N PRO A 27 4.68 6.70 2.87
CA PRO A 27 5.18 7.43 4.03
C PRO A 27 6.24 6.66 4.84
N ASP A 28 6.62 5.44 4.45
CA ASP A 28 7.49 4.57 5.24
C ASP A 28 8.87 5.20 5.42
N LEU A 29 9.34 5.26 6.66
CA LEU A 29 10.61 5.88 7.01
C LEU A 29 11.79 4.94 6.79
N ALA A 30 11.58 3.63 6.91
CA ALA A 30 12.63 2.64 6.87
C ALA A 30 12.20 1.37 6.14
N CYS A 31 13.11 0.83 5.33
CA CYS A 31 12.95 -0.46 4.67
C CYS A 31 13.85 -1.50 5.39
N PRO A 32 13.32 -2.66 5.83
CA PRO A 32 14.10 -3.70 6.47
C PRO A 32 15.05 -4.40 5.48
N THR A 33 16.24 -4.74 5.95
CA THR A 33 17.27 -5.48 5.21
C THR A 33 17.88 -6.56 6.10
N LEU A 34 18.74 -7.42 5.55
CA LEU A 34 19.43 -8.46 6.32
C LEU A 34 20.34 -7.90 7.42
N PHE A 35 20.87 -6.68 7.26
CA PHE A 35 21.76 -6.05 8.24
C PHE A 35 21.04 -5.04 9.16
N GLY A 36 19.74 -4.80 9.00
CA GLY A 36 18.96 -3.80 9.74
C GLY A 36 18.07 -2.98 8.82
N PHE A 37 18.19 -1.66 8.83
CA PHE A 37 17.28 -0.77 8.09
C PHE A 37 18.04 0.18 7.16
N VAL A 38 17.39 0.53 6.05
CA VAL A 38 17.83 1.62 5.15
C VAL A 38 16.72 2.67 5.05
N PRO A 39 17.05 3.94 4.69
CA PRO A 39 16.02 4.97 4.45
C PRO A 39 15.07 4.57 3.34
N ASP A 40 13.75 4.72 3.59
CA ASP A 40 12.71 4.56 2.59
C ASP A 40 12.16 5.94 2.15
N CYS A 41 11.12 5.94 1.33
CA CYS A 41 10.54 7.12 0.69
C CYS A 41 10.19 8.22 1.69
N GLY A 42 9.58 7.88 2.82
CA GLY A 42 9.23 8.84 3.88
C GLY A 42 10.44 9.56 4.47
N SER A 43 11.58 8.88 4.66
CA SER A 43 12.81 9.51 5.13
C SER A 43 13.38 10.51 4.12
N ILE A 44 13.33 10.19 2.82
CA ILE A 44 13.75 11.11 1.75
C ILE A 44 12.81 12.31 1.70
N CYS A 45 11.50 12.07 1.82
CA CYS A 45 10.49 13.13 1.89
C CYS A 45 10.72 14.06 3.09
N ALA A 46 10.98 13.49 4.27
CA ALA A 46 11.26 14.27 5.48
C ALA A 46 12.51 15.15 5.33
N MET A 47 13.56 14.64 4.69
CA MET A 47 14.76 15.44 4.39
C MET A 47 14.43 16.64 3.48
N LEU A 48 13.65 16.43 2.41
CA LEU A 48 13.22 17.49 1.50
C LEU A 48 12.24 18.47 2.16
N GLU A 49 11.29 17.98 2.97
CA GLU A 49 10.36 18.82 3.73
C GLU A 49 11.12 19.74 4.68
N ASN A 50 12.10 19.21 5.43
CA ASN A 50 12.93 20.02 6.33
C ASN A 50 13.75 21.07 5.59
N ALA A 51 14.23 20.77 4.37
CA ALA A 51 15.03 21.71 3.60
C ALA A 51 14.20 22.80 2.91
N CYS A 52 12.98 22.48 2.44
CA CYS A 52 12.19 23.35 1.55
C CYS A 52 10.90 23.86 2.20
N SER A 53 10.53 23.38 3.41
CA SER A 53 9.25 23.67 4.08
C SER A 53 8.03 23.31 3.20
N ARG A 54 8.15 22.29 2.36
CA ARG A 54 7.10 21.78 1.48
C ARG A 54 6.76 20.36 1.89
N LYS A 55 5.47 20.10 2.17
CA LYS A 55 4.98 18.78 2.56
C LYS A 55 4.68 17.93 1.33
N PRO A 56 5.02 16.63 1.35
CA PRO A 56 4.62 15.69 0.31
C PRO A 56 3.13 15.36 0.41
N VAL A 57 2.53 15.06 -0.74
CA VAL A 57 1.25 14.35 -0.83
C VAL A 57 1.56 12.89 -1.10
N PHE A 58 1.25 12.03 -0.14
CA PHE A 58 1.41 10.58 -0.28
C PHE A 58 0.22 10.00 -1.04
N ILE A 59 0.47 9.34 -2.16
CA ILE A 59 -0.54 8.70 -3.02
C ILE A 59 -0.45 7.17 -3.02
N GLY A 60 0.40 6.61 -2.17
CA GLY A 60 0.53 5.18 -1.92
C GLY A 60 -0.34 4.71 -0.75
N LYS A 61 -0.40 3.41 -0.55
CA LYS A 61 -1.11 2.79 0.59
C LYS A 61 -0.74 3.47 1.92
N PRO A 62 -1.65 3.75 2.81
CA PRO A 62 -3.07 3.34 2.86
C PRO A 62 -4.05 4.24 2.09
N ASP A 63 -3.59 5.19 1.27
CA ASP A 63 -4.45 6.02 0.44
C ASP A 63 -5.09 5.17 -0.69
N PRO A 64 -6.42 5.25 -0.93
CA PRO A 64 -7.11 4.40 -1.89
C PRO A 64 -6.91 4.80 -3.36
N THR A 65 -6.19 5.87 -3.64
CA THR A 65 -5.99 6.42 -5.01
C THR A 65 -5.52 5.36 -6.01
N MET A 66 -4.64 4.44 -5.60
CA MET A 66 -4.17 3.36 -6.49
C MET A 66 -5.31 2.44 -6.94
N ILE A 67 -6.25 2.10 -6.05
CA ILE A 67 -7.41 1.27 -6.37
C ILE A 67 -8.34 2.03 -7.31
N HIS A 68 -8.62 3.30 -7.03
CA HIS A 68 -9.44 4.14 -7.90
C HIS A 68 -8.84 4.31 -9.31
N LEU A 69 -7.53 4.45 -9.42
CA LEU A 69 -6.84 4.49 -10.72
C LEU A 69 -6.93 3.14 -11.47
N ALA A 70 -6.83 2.02 -10.75
CA ALA A 70 -7.02 0.69 -11.34
C ALA A 70 -8.44 0.54 -11.90
N TRP A 71 -9.48 0.98 -11.19
CA TRP A 71 -10.86 0.97 -11.69
C TRP A 71 -11.02 1.82 -12.95
N ALA A 72 -10.46 3.04 -12.95
CA ALA A 72 -10.52 3.91 -14.11
C ALA A 72 -9.89 3.31 -15.37
N GLN A 73 -8.87 2.45 -15.20
CA GLN A 73 -8.19 1.79 -16.32
C GLN A 73 -8.84 0.48 -16.74
N THR A 74 -9.41 -0.29 -15.80
CA THR A 74 -9.92 -1.64 -16.07
C THR A 74 -11.43 -1.69 -16.29
N GLY A 75 -12.16 -0.70 -15.80
CA GLY A 75 -13.63 -0.66 -15.83
C GLY A 75 -14.29 -1.51 -14.75
N TYR A 76 -13.52 -2.22 -13.90
CA TYR A 76 -14.05 -2.93 -12.74
C TYR A 76 -14.48 -1.96 -11.64
N GLY A 77 -15.30 -2.44 -10.70
CA GLY A 77 -15.80 -1.68 -9.58
C GLY A 77 -15.46 -2.33 -8.22
N PRO A 78 -15.96 -1.74 -7.12
CA PRO A 78 -15.67 -2.23 -5.77
C PRO A 78 -16.05 -3.70 -5.55
N ALA A 79 -17.21 -4.14 -6.08
CA ALA A 79 -17.70 -5.50 -5.91
C ALA A 79 -16.88 -6.57 -6.68
N GLU A 80 -16.01 -6.15 -7.57
CA GLU A 80 -15.15 -7.01 -8.41
C GLU A 80 -13.68 -6.89 -8.02
N THR A 81 -13.39 -6.20 -6.91
CA THR A 81 -12.04 -5.89 -6.47
C THR A 81 -11.78 -6.51 -5.11
N LEU A 82 -10.68 -7.24 -4.99
CA LEU A 82 -10.15 -7.76 -3.73
C LEU A 82 -8.75 -7.20 -3.49
N MET A 83 -8.56 -6.50 -2.36
CA MET A 83 -7.22 -6.08 -1.94
C MET A 83 -6.58 -7.17 -1.10
N VAL A 84 -5.41 -7.65 -1.53
CA VAL A 84 -4.65 -8.69 -0.83
C VAL A 84 -3.34 -8.11 -0.32
N GLY A 85 -3.01 -8.38 0.94
CA GLY A 85 -1.75 -7.93 1.53
C GLY A 85 -1.45 -8.58 2.87
N ASP A 86 -0.29 -8.25 3.40
CA ASP A 86 0.23 -8.78 4.67
C ASP A 86 0.31 -7.72 5.79
N ARG A 87 0.01 -6.46 5.47
CA ARG A 87 0.06 -5.35 6.43
C ARG A 87 -1.32 -4.74 6.65
N LEU A 88 -1.71 -4.64 7.91
CA LEU A 88 -2.99 -4.06 8.30
C LEU A 88 -3.06 -2.55 8.02
N TYR A 89 -2.04 -1.82 8.41
CA TYR A 89 -2.01 -0.34 8.34
C TYR A 89 -1.73 0.23 6.95
N THR A 90 -1.35 -0.58 5.99
CA THR A 90 -1.14 -0.16 4.59
C THR A 90 -2.08 -0.88 3.63
N ASP A 91 -1.89 -2.19 3.42
CA ASP A 91 -2.63 -2.96 2.42
C ASP A 91 -4.10 -3.05 2.78
N ILE A 92 -4.40 -3.58 3.96
CA ILE A 92 -5.77 -3.77 4.40
C ILE A 92 -6.49 -2.42 4.57
N ALA A 93 -5.82 -1.45 5.21
CA ALA A 93 -6.36 -0.10 5.34
C ALA A 93 -6.67 0.53 3.98
N CYS A 94 -5.83 0.35 2.97
CA CYS A 94 -6.07 0.84 1.61
C CYS A 94 -7.36 0.24 1.01
N GLY A 95 -7.56 -1.07 1.14
CA GLY A 95 -8.78 -1.73 0.68
C GLY A 95 -10.03 -1.26 1.44
N VAL A 96 -9.95 -1.15 2.76
CA VAL A 96 -11.04 -0.65 3.62
C VAL A 96 -11.40 0.80 3.23
N HIS A 97 -10.41 1.67 3.03
CA HIS A 97 -10.63 3.05 2.63
C HIS A 97 -11.22 3.17 1.21
N ALA A 98 -10.92 2.22 0.33
CA ALA A 98 -11.53 2.15 -1.00
C ALA A 98 -12.93 1.52 -0.98
N GLY A 99 -13.35 0.91 0.13
CA GLY A 99 -14.63 0.20 0.22
C GLY A 99 -14.67 -1.10 -0.55
N VAL A 100 -13.53 -1.81 -0.64
CA VAL A 100 -13.43 -3.14 -1.27
C VAL A 100 -13.20 -4.23 -0.22
N ASP A 101 -13.47 -5.47 -0.61
CA ASP A 101 -13.09 -6.63 0.18
C ASP A 101 -11.58 -6.74 0.33
N THR A 102 -11.15 -7.23 1.50
CA THR A 102 -9.73 -7.33 1.84
C THR A 102 -9.39 -8.73 2.32
N ALA A 103 -8.26 -9.27 1.89
CA ALA A 103 -7.72 -10.55 2.32
C ALA A 103 -6.34 -10.36 2.95
N LEU A 104 -6.24 -10.58 4.25
CA LEU A 104 -4.95 -10.61 4.95
C LEU A 104 -4.30 -11.98 4.77
N VAL A 105 -3.02 -12.01 4.35
CA VAL A 105 -2.20 -13.22 4.30
C VAL A 105 -1.15 -13.19 5.40
N LEU A 106 -1.08 -14.25 6.20
CA LEU A 106 -0.23 -14.33 7.41
C LEU A 106 1.23 -14.75 7.10
N THR A 107 1.66 -14.60 5.85
CA THR A 107 3.04 -14.92 5.43
C THR A 107 4.02 -13.74 5.54
N GLY A 108 3.53 -12.58 5.98
CA GLY A 108 4.33 -11.36 6.09
C GLY A 108 4.36 -10.79 7.50
N GLU A 109 3.97 -9.52 7.66
CA GLU A 109 4.17 -8.77 8.90
C GLU A 109 3.09 -9.03 9.97
N ALA A 110 1.81 -9.00 9.56
CA ALA A 110 0.71 -9.06 10.52
C ALA A 110 0.39 -10.48 10.97
N THR A 111 -0.09 -10.61 12.22
CA THR A 111 -0.63 -11.84 12.80
C THR A 111 -2.16 -11.79 12.87
N ALA A 112 -2.78 -12.97 13.09
CA ALA A 112 -4.22 -13.05 13.34
C ALA A 112 -4.65 -12.29 14.63
N ALA A 113 -3.76 -12.21 15.62
CA ALA A 113 -4.01 -11.45 16.84
C ALA A 113 -4.05 -9.94 16.57
N ASP A 114 -3.15 -9.43 15.72
CA ASP A 114 -3.14 -8.03 15.31
C ASP A 114 -4.42 -7.66 14.53
N ALA A 115 -4.88 -8.56 13.66
CA ALA A 115 -6.11 -8.37 12.90
C ALA A 115 -7.36 -8.28 13.79
N ALA A 116 -7.40 -9.01 14.89
CA ALA A 116 -8.52 -9.03 15.83
C ALA A 116 -8.73 -7.71 16.58
N VAL A 117 -7.69 -6.89 16.70
CA VAL A 117 -7.72 -5.59 17.41
C VAL A 117 -7.50 -4.40 16.48
N SER A 118 -7.47 -4.63 15.18
CA SER A 118 -7.25 -3.58 14.17
C SER A 118 -8.48 -2.68 13.99
N ASP A 119 -8.24 -1.38 13.86
CA ASP A 119 -9.26 -0.40 13.48
C ASP A 119 -9.74 -0.59 12.02
N THR A 120 -8.95 -1.29 11.21
CA THR A 120 -9.27 -1.68 9.83
C THR A 120 -9.22 -3.21 9.70
N PRO A 121 -10.25 -3.93 10.19
CA PRO A 121 -10.28 -5.39 10.13
C PRO A 121 -10.37 -5.87 8.68
N PRO A 122 -9.65 -6.94 8.30
CA PRO A 122 -9.78 -7.54 6.98
C PRO A 122 -11.12 -8.27 6.82
N THR A 123 -11.64 -8.37 5.59
CA THR A 123 -12.84 -9.16 5.26
C THR A 123 -12.57 -10.66 5.48
N ALA A 124 -11.37 -11.13 5.15
CA ALA A 124 -10.96 -12.52 5.35
C ALA A 124 -9.48 -12.62 5.69
N ILE A 125 -9.11 -13.73 6.37
CA ILE A 125 -7.72 -14.03 6.76
C ILE A 125 -7.34 -15.40 6.23
N TYR A 126 -6.17 -15.51 5.64
CA TYR A 126 -5.61 -16.75 5.10
C TYR A 126 -4.18 -16.96 5.58
N GLU A 127 -3.82 -18.20 5.86
CA GLU A 127 -2.46 -18.54 6.28
C GLU A 127 -1.40 -18.17 5.23
N ASN A 128 -1.78 -18.28 3.94
CA ASN A 128 -0.90 -17.99 2.81
C ASN A 128 -1.69 -17.84 1.50
N MET A 129 -1.00 -17.45 0.44
CA MET A 129 -1.58 -17.32 -0.91
C MET A 129 -2.15 -18.61 -1.49
N ALA A 130 -1.64 -19.79 -1.08
CA ALA A 130 -2.17 -21.07 -1.57
C ALA A 130 -3.57 -21.33 -1.00
N GLN A 131 -3.80 -21.00 0.27
CA GLN A 131 -5.12 -21.10 0.91
C GLN A 131 -6.11 -20.12 0.28
N LEU A 132 -5.71 -18.87 0.03
CA LEU A 132 -6.54 -17.90 -0.69
C LEU A 132 -6.92 -18.42 -2.08
N LEU A 133 -5.96 -18.95 -2.84
CA LEU A 133 -6.23 -19.50 -4.18
C LEU A 133 -7.22 -20.67 -4.14
N ALA A 134 -7.10 -21.54 -3.13
CA ALA A 134 -8.04 -22.66 -2.95
C ALA A 134 -9.47 -22.15 -2.69
N ALA A 135 -9.63 -21.14 -1.83
CA ALA A 135 -10.92 -20.53 -1.54
C ALA A 135 -11.54 -19.85 -2.77
N LEU A 136 -10.75 -19.13 -3.56
CA LEU A 136 -11.23 -18.50 -4.81
C LEU A 136 -11.71 -19.55 -5.82
N ARG A 137 -10.98 -20.65 -6.01
CA ARG A 137 -11.37 -21.74 -6.91
C ARG A 137 -12.66 -22.43 -6.46
N GLN A 138 -12.83 -22.63 -5.16
CA GLN A 138 -14.07 -23.21 -4.62
C GLN A 138 -15.27 -22.30 -4.89
N ALA A 139 -15.13 -20.99 -4.66
CA ALA A 139 -16.19 -20.02 -4.94
C ALA A 139 -16.58 -19.97 -6.43
N ASP A 140 -15.62 -20.12 -7.34
CA ASP A 140 -15.89 -20.19 -8.79
C ASP A 140 -16.66 -21.45 -9.17
N HIS A 141 -16.34 -22.61 -8.59
CA HIS A 141 -17.07 -23.87 -8.81
C HIS A 141 -18.54 -23.76 -8.34
N GLU A 142 -18.77 -23.22 -7.16
CA GLU A 142 -20.12 -23.05 -6.59
C GLU A 142 -21.00 -22.13 -7.46
N LYS A 143 -20.41 -21.08 -8.07
CA LYS A 143 -21.13 -20.20 -9.01
C LYS A 143 -21.45 -20.87 -10.35
N GLY A 144 -20.60 -21.76 -10.82
CA GLY A 144 -20.81 -22.51 -12.07
C GLY A 144 -21.87 -23.61 -11.96
N GLU A 145 -22.16 -24.13 -10.76
CA GLU A 145 -23.21 -25.14 -10.54
C GLU A 145 -24.62 -24.52 -10.34
N THR A 146 -24.70 -23.21 -10.11
CA THR A 146 -25.97 -22.48 -9.87
C THR A 146 -26.44 -21.67 -11.09
N ALA A 147 -25.73 -21.68 -12.18
CA ALA A 147 -26.04 -20.99 -13.43
C ALA A 147 -26.44 -21.98 -14.55
#